data_a2423d295f683cad65421435ba9ddf1b
#
_entry.id   a2423d295f683cad65421435ba9ddf1b
#
_cell.length_a   1.000
_cell.length_b   1.000
_cell.length_c   1.000
_cell.angle_alpha   90.00
_cell.angle_beta   90.00
_cell.angle_gamma   90.00
#
_symmetry.space_group_name_H-M   'P 1'
#
loop_
_entity.id
_entity.type
_entity.pdbx_description
1 polymer ?
#
loop_
_entity_poly.entity_id
_entity_poly.type
_entity_poly.pdbx_seq_one_letter_code
_entity_poly.pdbx_strand_id
1 'polypeptide(L)'
;GNERAELALRTFAYKVKKYIGAYAAALNGVDAIVFTAGVGENDKGMRERILNGLDYLGVEVDFELNRNCPRGENVEISKPGSKVKVFVIPTDEELMIAKDTARLAK
;
A
#
# COMPACT_ATOMS: atom_id res chain seq x y z
N GLY A 1 -14.12 -11.17 20.50
CA GLY A 1 -12.86 -11.74 20.46
C GLY A 1 -12.14 -11.67 19.16
N ASN A 2 -11.39 -12.70 18.90
CA ASN A 2 -10.49 -12.73 17.76
C ASN A 2 -11.21 -12.67 16.43
N GLU A 3 -12.39 -13.26 16.37
CA GLU A 3 -13.15 -13.24 15.11
C GLU A 3 -13.62 -11.86 14.73
N ARG A 4 -13.99 -11.05 15.72
CA ARG A 4 -14.38 -9.67 15.46
C ARG A 4 -13.20 -8.84 15.00
N ALA A 5 -12.05 -9.02 15.65
CA ALA A 5 -10.85 -8.29 15.28
C ALA A 5 -10.44 -8.65 13.86
N GLU A 6 -10.49 -9.93 13.52
CA GLU A 6 -10.14 -10.39 12.19
C GLU A 6 -11.08 -9.82 11.14
N LEU A 7 -12.38 -9.80 11.44
CA LEU A 7 -13.36 -9.23 10.53
C LEU A 7 -13.12 -7.74 10.32
N ALA A 8 -12.79 -7.03 11.40
CA ALA A 8 -12.52 -5.60 11.30
C ALA A 8 -11.31 -5.33 10.42
N LEU A 9 -10.26 -6.15 10.57
CA LEU A 9 -9.04 -6.01 9.76
C LEU A 9 -9.33 -6.27 8.29
N ARG A 10 -10.10 -7.30 7.99
CA ARG A 10 -10.44 -7.61 6.61
C ARG A 10 -11.31 -6.54 5.99
N THR A 11 -12.24 -6.00 6.76
CA THR A 11 -13.12 -4.94 6.29
C THR A 11 -12.32 -3.69 5.98
N PHE A 12 -11.38 -3.34 6.85
CA PHE A 12 -10.53 -2.17 6.63
C PHE A 12 -9.68 -2.35 5.36
N ALA A 13 -9.06 -3.51 5.21
CA ALA A 13 -8.23 -3.78 4.04
C ALA A 13 -9.07 -3.72 2.76
N TYR A 14 -10.29 -4.25 2.81
CA TYR A 14 -11.18 -4.22 1.67
C TYR A 14 -11.55 -2.79 1.27
N LYS A 15 -11.84 -1.95 2.25
CA LYS A 15 -12.16 -0.55 1.98
C LYS A 15 -11.00 0.19 1.36
N VAL A 16 -9.79 -0.05 1.84
CA VAL A 16 -8.60 0.58 1.28
C VAL A 16 -8.38 0.10 -0.15
N LYS A 17 -8.56 -1.19 -0.40
CA LYS A 17 -8.45 -1.72 -1.76
C LYS A 17 -9.43 -1.05 -2.71
N LYS A 18 -10.67 -0.88 -2.28
CA LYS A 18 -11.68 -0.22 -3.10
C LYS A 18 -11.29 1.22 -3.38
N TYR A 19 -10.72 1.88 -2.38
CA TYR A 19 -10.26 3.24 -2.53
C TYR A 19 -9.14 3.31 -3.57
N ILE A 20 -8.18 2.40 -3.50
CA ILE A 20 -7.09 2.33 -4.47
C ILE A 20 -7.65 2.08 -5.88
N GLY A 21 -8.59 1.14 -6.00
CA GLY A 21 -9.20 0.84 -7.29
C GLY A 21 -9.95 2.01 -7.86
N ALA A 22 -10.68 2.74 -7.01
CA ALA A 22 -11.42 3.91 -7.44
C ALA A 22 -10.47 5.00 -7.95
N TYR A 23 -9.36 5.22 -7.24
CA TYR A 23 -8.38 6.19 -7.70
C TYR A 23 -7.69 5.75 -8.98
N ALA A 24 -7.38 4.46 -9.09
CA ALA A 24 -6.77 3.95 -10.31
C ALA A 24 -7.67 4.20 -11.52
N ALA A 25 -8.97 4.00 -11.33
CA ALA A 25 -9.93 4.23 -12.39
C ALA A 25 -10.03 5.73 -12.71
N ALA A 26 -10.11 6.56 -11.68
CA ALA A 26 -10.24 8.01 -11.87
C ALA A 26 -9.01 8.62 -12.51
N LEU A 27 -7.83 8.10 -12.19
CA LEU A 27 -6.57 8.59 -12.72
C LEU A 27 -6.14 7.90 -14.01
N ASN A 28 -6.93 6.94 -14.46
CA ASN A 28 -6.59 6.12 -15.63
C ASN A 28 -5.28 5.37 -15.41
N GLY A 29 -5.09 4.84 -14.20
CA GLY A 29 -3.91 4.11 -13.82
C GLY A 29 -3.20 4.76 -12.65
N VAL A 30 -2.23 4.07 -12.09
CA VAL A 30 -1.40 4.59 -11.01
C VAL A 30 0.05 4.23 -11.28
N ASP A 31 0.96 5.06 -10.82
CA ASP A 31 2.39 4.81 -10.95
C ASP A 31 2.98 4.34 -9.63
N ALA A 32 2.42 4.78 -8.53
CA ALA A 32 2.94 4.43 -7.21
C ALA A 32 1.85 4.42 -6.15
N ILE A 33 2.03 3.56 -5.16
CA ILE A 33 1.21 3.51 -3.97
C ILE A 33 2.16 3.75 -2.80
N VAL A 34 1.83 4.69 -1.94
CA VAL A 34 2.69 5.04 -0.81
C VAL A 34 1.93 4.83 0.48
N PHE A 35 2.47 3.98 1.34
CA PHE A 35 1.95 3.78 2.68
C PHE A 35 2.70 4.68 3.63
N THR A 36 1.97 5.45 4.43
CA THR A 36 2.59 6.39 5.36
C THR A 36 2.03 6.14 6.76
N ALA A 37 2.78 6.52 7.75
CA ALA A 37 2.41 6.58 9.18
C ALA A 37 1.43 5.51 9.68
N GLY A 38 1.32 5.38 10.99
CA GLY A 38 0.31 4.54 11.62
C GLY A 38 0.20 3.16 11.02
N VAL A 39 -0.99 2.78 10.62
CA VAL A 39 -1.25 1.47 10.04
C VAL A 39 -0.41 1.24 8.78
N GLY A 40 -0.31 2.27 7.95
CA GLY A 40 0.41 2.14 6.69
C GLY A 40 1.87 1.83 6.86
N GLU A 41 2.52 2.45 7.84
CA GLU A 41 3.96 2.26 8.05
C GLU A 41 4.25 1.08 8.96
N ASN A 42 3.49 0.94 10.03
CA ASN A 42 3.84 0.02 11.11
C ASN A 42 3.17 -1.35 11.02
N ASP A 43 2.14 -1.49 10.22
CA ASP A 43 1.40 -2.73 10.15
C ASP A 43 1.65 -3.45 8.82
N LYS A 44 2.72 -4.24 8.81
CA LYS A 44 3.10 -4.99 7.61
C LYS A 44 2.03 -6.02 7.22
N GLY A 45 1.32 -6.56 8.19
CA GLY A 45 0.24 -7.51 7.91
C GLY A 45 -0.91 -6.84 7.18
N MET A 46 -1.24 -5.62 7.58
CA MET A 46 -2.29 -4.87 6.92
C MET A 46 -1.86 -4.49 5.50
N ARG A 47 -0.61 -4.08 5.31
CA ARG A 47 -0.12 -3.78 3.97
C ARG A 47 -0.23 -5.01 3.07
N GLU A 48 0.12 -6.18 3.60
CA GLU A 48 0.03 -7.41 2.83
C GLU A 48 -1.40 -7.72 2.43
N ARG A 49 -2.34 -7.54 3.36
CA ARG A 49 -3.76 -7.75 3.07
C ARG A 49 -4.27 -6.81 1.97
N ILE A 50 -3.84 -5.55 2.02
CA ILE A 50 -4.27 -4.55 1.05
C ILE A 50 -3.68 -4.84 -0.32
N LEU A 51 -2.41 -5.19 -0.37
CA LEU A 51 -1.70 -5.37 -1.64
C LEU A 51 -1.99 -6.71 -2.30
N ASN A 52 -2.44 -7.67 -1.53
CA ASN A 52 -2.76 -8.98 -2.07
C ASN A 52 -3.94 -8.86 -3.03
N GLY A 53 -3.72 -9.24 -4.27
CA GLY A 53 -4.78 -9.15 -5.28
C GLY A 53 -4.78 -7.88 -6.10
N LEU A 54 -3.78 -7.01 -5.94
CA LEU A 54 -3.65 -5.82 -6.76
C LEU A 54 -2.72 -6.00 -7.95
N ASP A 55 -2.30 -7.24 -8.18
CA ASP A 55 -1.39 -7.55 -9.29
C ASP A 55 -1.98 -7.17 -10.65
N TYR A 56 -3.30 -7.15 -10.77
CA TYR A 56 -3.94 -6.74 -12.03
C TYR A 56 -3.63 -5.28 -12.38
N LEU A 57 -3.24 -4.47 -11.40
CA LEU A 57 -2.84 -3.08 -11.65
C LEU A 57 -1.38 -2.97 -12.07
N GLY A 58 -0.65 -4.06 -12.02
CA GLY A 58 0.78 -4.05 -12.29
C GLY A 58 1.62 -3.98 -11.03
N VAL A 59 1.03 -4.27 -9.88
CA VAL A 59 1.73 -4.27 -8.60
C VAL A 59 2.37 -5.63 -8.38
N GLU A 60 3.69 -5.66 -8.20
CA GLU A 60 4.39 -6.87 -7.83
C GLU A 60 5.14 -6.60 -6.54
N VAL A 61 4.64 -7.19 -5.47
CA VAL A 61 5.17 -6.91 -4.12
C VAL A 61 6.16 -7.98 -3.71
N ASP A 62 7.25 -7.52 -3.12
CA ASP A 62 8.18 -8.42 -2.45
C ASP A 62 7.67 -8.58 -1.01
N PHE A 63 6.89 -9.62 -0.77
CA PHE A 63 6.26 -9.80 0.54
C PHE A 63 7.27 -10.09 1.63
N GLU A 64 8.39 -10.70 1.30
CA GLU A 64 9.43 -10.93 2.29
C GLU A 64 10.04 -9.60 2.73
N LEU A 65 10.31 -8.73 1.78
CA LEU A 65 10.82 -7.40 2.10
C LEU A 65 9.80 -6.61 2.91
N ASN A 66 8.52 -6.75 2.59
CA ASN A 66 7.47 -6.11 3.37
C ASN A 66 7.47 -6.60 4.82
N ARG A 67 7.64 -7.90 5.03
CA ARG A 67 7.64 -8.48 6.38
C ARG A 67 8.84 -8.02 7.20
N ASN A 68 9.94 -7.74 6.54
CA ASN A 68 11.18 -7.33 7.19
C ASN A 68 11.42 -5.83 7.09
N CYS A 69 10.40 -5.07 6.69
CA CYS A 69 10.52 -3.65 6.45
C CYS A 69 10.87 -2.91 7.75
N PRO A 70 11.97 -2.17 7.78
CA PRO A 70 12.34 -1.44 9.00
C PRO A 70 11.43 -0.25 9.21
N ARG A 71 11.28 0.13 10.47
CA ARG A 71 10.51 1.31 10.82
C ARG A 71 11.37 2.55 10.67
N GLY A 72 10.74 3.65 10.32
CA GLY A 72 11.40 4.93 10.29
C GLY A 72 12.30 5.16 9.10
N GLU A 73 12.20 4.30 8.10
CA GLU A 73 13.00 4.43 6.88
C GLU A 73 12.10 4.37 5.67
N ASN A 74 12.52 5.06 4.61
CA ASN A 74 11.83 4.98 3.33
C ASN A 74 12.22 3.67 2.66
N VAL A 75 11.24 2.84 2.35
CA VAL A 75 11.52 1.53 1.78
C VAL A 75 10.59 1.30 0.59
N GLU A 76 11.15 0.84 -0.51
CA GLU A 76 10.36 0.37 -1.63
C GLU A 76 10.17 -1.13 -1.44
N ILE A 77 8.91 -1.57 -1.37
CA ILE A 77 8.60 -2.99 -1.17
C ILE A 77 8.09 -3.67 -2.42
N SER A 78 8.10 -2.97 -3.56
CA SER A 78 7.77 -3.57 -4.84
C SER A 78 9.00 -4.24 -5.42
N LYS A 79 8.78 -5.27 -6.23
CA LYS A 79 9.88 -5.94 -6.94
C LYS A 79 10.41 -5.03 -8.03
N PRO A 80 11.69 -5.20 -8.42
CA PRO A 80 12.29 -4.30 -9.42
C PRO A 80 11.52 -4.19 -10.72
N GLY A 81 10.83 -5.25 -11.13
CA GLY A 81 10.07 -5.22 -12.37
C GLY A 81 8.65 -4.75 -12.23
N SER A 82 8.25 -4.32 -11.04
CA SER A 82 6.87 -3.90 -10.81
C SER A 82 6.54 -2.66 -11.61
N LYS A 83 5.41 -2.70 -12.30
CA LYS A 83 4.95 -1.56 -13.08
C LYS A 83 4.49 -0.45 -12.15
N VAL A 84 3.81 -0.81 -11.08
CA VAL A 84 3.36 0.13 -10.06
C VAL A 84 4.28 -0.02 -8.85
N LYS A 85 4.93 1.06 -8.46
CA LYS A 85 5.85 1.03 -7.34
C LYS A 85 5.10 1.14 -6.02
N VAL A 86 5.62 0.49 -4.99
CA VAL A 86 5.02 0.55 -3.65
C VAL A 86 6.08 0.96 -2.65
N PHE A 87 5.81 2.03 -1.93
CA PHE A 87 6.74 2.58 -0.96
C PHE A 87 6.11 2.62 0.43
N VAL A 88 6.95 2.46 1.44
CA VAL A 88 6.57 2.70 2.83
C VAL A 88 7.43 3.86 3.31
N ILE A 89 6.79 4.96 3.67
CA ILE A 89 7.46 6.20 4.03
C ILE A 89 6.94 6.68 5.38
N PRO A 90 7.83 6.90 6.36
CA PRO A 90 7.40 7.32 7.70
C PRO A 90 7.05 8.81 7.75
N THR A 91 5.81 9.11 7.42
CA THR A 91 5.31 10.49 7.49
C THR A 91 4.03 10.49 8.33
N ASP A 92 3.43 11.67 8.49
CA ASP A 92 2.18 11.79 9.23
C ASP A 92 0.95 11.53 8.37
N GLU A 93 1.13 11.35 7.09
CA GLU A 93 0.02 11.07 6.20
C GLU A 93 -0.28 9.59 6.18
N GLU A 94 -1.51 9.21 5.79
CA GLU A 94 -1.92 7.82 5.88
C GLU A 94 -1.59 7.02 4.62
N LEU A 95 -2.24 7.34 3.51
CA LEU A 95 -2.07 6.60 2.26
C LEU A 95 -2.07 7.57 1.11
N MET A 96 -1.12 7.43 0.22
CA MET A 96 -1.06 8.25 -0.97
C MET A 96 -1.04 7.38 -2.19
N ILE A 97 -1.79 7.79 -3.20
CA ILE A 97 -1.83 7.12 -4.49
C ILE A 97 -1.51 8.18 -5.54
N ALA A 98 -0.55 7.89 -6.39
CA ALA A 98 -0.13 8.89 -7.36
C ALA A 98 -0.01 8.30 -8.75
N LYS A 99 -0.29 9.11 -9.75
CA LYS A 99 -0.11 8.73 -11.13
C LYS A 99 1.33 8.90 -11.56
N ASP A 100 2.00 9.90 -11.01
CA ASP A 100 3.42 10.07 -11.24
C ASP A 100 4.09 10.59 -9.97
N THR A 101 5.42 10.55 -9.95
CA THR A 101 6.18 10.88 -8.75
C THR A 101 6.02 12.33 -8.31
N ALA A 102 5.76 13.22 -9.23
CA ALA A 102 5.63 14.63 -8.88
C ALA A 102 4.43 14.87 -7.96
N ARG A 103 3.43 14.02 -8.03
CA ARG A 103 2.23 14.16 -7.21
C ARG A 103 2.45 13.71 -5.77
N LEU A 104 3.47 12.93 -5.54
CA LEU A 104 3.76 12.45 -4.20
C LEU A 104 4.28 13.55 -3.29
N ALA A 105 4.74 14.64 -3.87
CA ALA A 105 5.32 15.74 -3.10
C ALA A 105 4.29 16.59 -2.39
N LYS A 106 3.04 16.35 -2.61
CA LYS A 106 1.97 17.16 -2.01
C LYS A 106 1.72 16.85 -0.57
#